data_6cf30bd6f6f80de066c33161b82810ee
#
_entry.id   6cf30bd6f6f80de066c33161b82810ee
#
_cell.length_a   1.000
_cell.length_b   1.000
_cell.length_c   1.000
_cell.angle_alpha   90.00
_cell.angle_beta   90.00
_cell.angle_gamma   90.00
#
_symmetry.space_group_name_H-M   'P 1'
#
loop_
_entity.id
_entity.type
_entity.pdbx_description
1 polymer ?
#
loop_
_entity_poly.entity_id
_entity_poly.type
_entity_poly.pdbx_seq_one_letter_code
_entity_poly.pdbx_strand_id
1 'polypeptide(L)'
;DWSSDVCSSDLNYSWGLKEQKMISNQILQNTIEGLKGIARVELCVMDVDGKEVAATMDMGNCSKPAVEFASSPADSQEIQGYQYFKIYDEQQLEYILVAGGTGEDVYMIGKMVAFQIQNLLVAYKERFDKDNFIKNLLLDNLLLVDIYSRSKKLHIQTDVPRVVMIVESAGGKDNNVLELARNHFGTNSKDFITAVDESNVIVVKEFAETDTGKEIEKAARTLEAALLKEGIREVRIAYGTIVHEIKEVSRSYKEAKMALDVGKI
;
A
#
# COMPACT_ATOMS: atom_id res chain seq x y z
N ASP A 1 -43.43 4.27 -29.19
CA ASP A 1 -41.99 4.25 -29.53
C ASP A 1 -41.22 5.01 -28.47
N TRP A 2 -40.77 4.28 -27.51
CA TRP A 2 -39.80 4.75 -26.53
C TRP A 2 -38.55 3.91 -26.73
N SER A 3 -37.60 4.39 -27.52
CA SER A 3 -36.27 3.81 -27.63
C SER A 3 -35.38 4.36 -26.52
N SER A 4 -34.85 3.43 -25.80
CA SER A 4 -33.83 3.45 -24.79
C SER A 4 -32.56 4.21 -25.19
N ASP A 5 -32.26 5.32 -24.57
CA ASP A 5 -30.89 5.83 -24.46
C ASP A 5 -30.27 5.31 -23.14
N VAL A 6 -29.58 4.20 -23.25
CA VAL A 6 -28.68 3.71 -22.21
C VAL A 6 -27.42 4.58 -22.25
N CYS A 7 -27.27 5.40 -21.22
CA CYS A 7 -26.11 6.25 -21.00
C CYS A 7 -24.81 5.43 -20.99
N SER A 8 -23.94 5.71 -21.95
CA SER A 8 -22.58 5.15 -22.08
C SER A 8 -21.58 5.85 -21.15
N SER A 9 -21.91 6.01 -19.86
CA SER A 9 -20.99 6.58 -18.85
C SER A 9 -20.24 5.54 -18.01
N ASP A 10 -20.58 4.25 -18.14
CA ASP A 10 -19.98 3.20 -17.30
C ASP A 10 -18.75 2.53 -17.92
N LEU A 11 -18.36 2.90 -19.13
CA LEU A 11 -17.24 2.29 -19.86
C LEU A 11 -15.86 2.95 -19.62
N ASN A 12 -15.81 4.13 -18.97
CA ASN A 12 -14.55 4.86 -18.77
C ASN A 12 -13.89 4.64 -17.40
N TYR A 13 -14.52 3.90 -16.48
CA TYR A 13 -13.93 3.61 -15.17
C TYR A 13 -13.00 2.38 -15.13
N SER A 14 -13.05 1.52 -16.16
CA SER A 14 -12.26 0.26 -16.14
C SER A 14 -10.85 0.38 -16.75
N TRP A 15 -10.53 1.48 -17.44
CA TRP A 15 -9.24 1.65 -18.13
C TRP A 15 -8.14 2.30 -17.26
N GLY A 16 -8.51 2.95 -16.15
CA GLY A 16 -7.55 3.59 -15.22
C GLY A 16 -6.96 2.65 -14.15
N LEU A 17 -7.52 1.46 -13.96
CA LEU A 17 -7.15 0.54 -12.86
C LEU A 17 -6.09 -0.50 -13.23
N LYS A 18 -5.67 -0.60 -14.49
CA LYS A 18 -4.70 -1.63 -14.95
C LYS A 18 -3.23 -1.26 -14.82
N GLU A 19 -2.87 -0.03 -14.44
CA GLU A 19 -1.46 0.41 -14.40
C GLU A 19 -0.86 0.64 -13.01
N GLN A 20 -1.61 0.53 -11.93
CA GLN A 20 -1.02 0.59 -10.60
C GLN A 20 -0.59 -0.81 -10.18
N LYS A 21 0.64 -1.20 -10.55
CA LYS A 21 1.29 -2.39 -9.97
C LYS A 21 1.28 -2.21 -8.45
N MET A 22 0.59 -3.09 -7.75
CA MET A 22 0.44 -3.04 -6.29
C MET A 22 1.78 -3.07 -5.56
N ILE A 23 2.76 -3.75 -6.12
CA ILE A 23 4.14 -3.80 -5.63
C ILE A 23 5.06 -3.17 -6.65
N SER A 24 5.96 -2.28 -6.20
CA SER A 24 6.98 -1.73 -7.07
C SER A 24 8.04 -2.79 -7.43
N ASN A 25 8.57 -2.70 -8.64
CA ASN A 25 9.65 -3.58 -9.10
C ASN A 25 10.84 -3.54 -8.12
N GLN A 26 11.13 -2.38 -7.52
CA GLN A 26 12.23 -2.22 -6.56
C GLN A 26 12.05 -3.06 -5.31
N ILE A 27 10.81 -3.20 -4.82
CA ILE A 27 10.51 -4.03 -3.64
C ILE A 27 10.70 -5.50 -3.98
N LEU A 28 10.23 -5.95 -5.14
CA LEU A 28 10.48 -7.32 -5.62
C LEU A 28 11.97 -7.57 -5.78
N GLN A 29 12.71 -6.64 -6.39
CA GLN A 29 14.16 -6.73 -6.56
C GLN A 29 14.87 -6.89 -5.22
N ASN A 30 14.62 -6.01 -4.26
CA ASN A 30 15.23 -6.08 -2.94
C ASN A 30 14.88 -7.39 -2.21
N THR A 31 13.66 -7.90 -2.42
CA THR A 31 13.20 -9.14 -1.80
C THR A 31 13.97 -10.33 -2.36
N ILE A 32 14.07 -10.48 -3.69
CA ILE A 32 14.77 -11.62 -4.28
C ILE A 32 16.27 -11.55 -4.07
N GLU A 33 16.88 -10.36 -4.03
CA GLU A 33 18.29 -10.19 -3.70
C GLU A 33 18.58 -10.64 -2.25
N GLY A 34 17.73 -10.23 -1.30
CA GLY A 34 17.83 -10.69 0.08
C GLY A 34 17.71 -12.21 0.21
N LEU A 35 16.76 -12.81 -0.50
CA LEU A 35 16.52 -14.25 -0.49
C LEU A 35 17.68 -15.01 -1.20
N LYS A 36 18.22 -14.50 -2.31
CA LYS A 36 19.43 -15.04 -2.94
C LYS A 36 20.61 -15.07 -1.97
N GLY A 37 20.80 -14.01 -1.18
CA GLY A 37 21.87 -13.94 -0.18
C GLY A 37 21.82 -15.08 0.84
N ILE A 38 20.62 -15.56 1.15
CA ILE A 38 20.38 -16.66 2.10
C ILE A 38 20.46 -18.03 1.39
N ALA A 39 19.72 -18.17 0.29
CA ALA A 39 19.48 -19.45 -0.37
C ALA A 39 20.56 -19.84 -1.38
N ARG A 40 21.35 -18.88 -1.87
CA ARG A 40 22.38 -19.06 -2.92
C ARG A 40 21.84 -19.65 -4.23
N VAL A 41 20.58 -19.37 -4.53
CA VAL A 41 19.90 -19.74 -5.77
C VAL A 41 19.61 -18.46 -6.54
N GLU A 42 19.86 -18.46 -7.84
CA GLU A 42 19.49 -17.34 -8.70
C GLU A 42 17.99 -17.30 -8.91
N LEU A 43 17.44 -16.11 -8.88
CA LEU A 43 16.00 -15.88 -8.91
C LEU A 43 15.64 -14.81 -9.93
N CYS A 44 14.55 -15.04 -10.66
CA CYS A 44 13.97 -14.05 -11.56
C CYS A 44 12.44 -14.06 -11.39
N VAL A 45 11.83 -12.90 -11.34
CA VAL A 45 10.37 -12.71 -11.31
C VAL A 45 9.96 -12.09 -12.63
N MET A 46 9.02 -12.72 -13.31
CA MET A 46 8.45 -12.27 -14.58
C MET A 46 6.95 -12.02 -14.42
N ASP A 47 6.43 -11.10 -15.22
CA ASP A 47 4.97 -10.98 -15.36
C ASP A 47 4.40 -12.09 -16.28
N VAL A 48 3.08 -12.12 -16.41
CA VAL A 48 2.38 -13.14 -17.23
C VAL A 48 2.70 -13.06 -18.72
N ASP A 49 3.22 -11.92 -19.19
CA ASP A 49 3.62 -11.71 -20.57
C ASP A 49 5.10 -12.07 -20.78
N GLY A 50 5.77 -12.60 -19.76
CA GLY A 50 7.18 -13.01 -19.79
C GLY A 50 8.16 -11.86 -19.75
N LYS A 51 7.73 -10.66 -19.34
CA LYS A 51 8.62 -9.53 -19.13
C LYS A 51 9.26 -9.63 -17.74
N GLU A 52 10.57 -9.46 -17.69
CA GLU A 52 11.31 -9.42 -16.43
C GLU A 52 10.88 -8.22 -15.58
N VAL A 53 10.54 -8.49 -14.33
CA VAL A 53 10.16 -7.50 -13.31
C VAL A 53 11.28 -7.29 -12.31
N ALA A 54 11.94 -8.37 -11.91
CA ALA A 54 13.09 -8.37 -11.01
C ALA A 54 13.97 -9.60 -11.28
N ALA A 55 15.30 -9.46 -11.23
CA ALA A 55 16.20 -10.58 -11.43
C ALA A 55 17.51 -10.41 -10.62
N THR A 56 18.05 -11.51 -10.14
CA THR A 56 19.33 -11.52 -9.40
C THR A 56 20.52 -11.72 -10.33
N MET A 57 20.29 -12.22 -11.53
CA MET A 57 21.24 -12.29 -12.64
C MET A 57 20.48 -12.47 -13.96
N ASP A 58 21.15 -12.24 -15.08
CA ASP A 58 20.61 -12.58 -16.41
C ASP A 58 20.47 -14.11 -16.52
N MET A 59 19.22 -14.58 -16.54
CA MET A 59 18.89 -16.00 -16.68
C MET A 59 18.66 -16.42 -18.14
N GLY A 60 19.08 -15.58 -19.10
CA GLY A 60 18.97 -15.87 -20.53
C GLY A 60 17.51 -15.87 -21.02
N ASN A 61 17.18 -16.79 -21.95
CA ASN A 61 15.90 -16.75 -22.64
C ASN A 61 14.77 -17.49 -21.88
N CYS A 62 14.47 -17.08 -20.65
CA CYS A 62 13.38 -17.64 -19.84
C CYS A 62 12.00 -17.07 -20.18
N SER A 63 11.91 -16.00 -20.96
CA SER A 63 10.67 -15.28 -21.28
C SER A 63 9.65 -16.16 -22.03
N LYS A 64 10.06 -16.83 -23.12
CA LYS A 64 9.15 -17.71 -23.87
C LYS A 64 8.65 -18.90 -23.03
N PRO A 65 9.54 -19.67 -22.34
CA PRO A 65 9.09 -20.72 -21.42
C PRO A 65 8.16 -20.22 -20.32
N ALA A 66 8.37 -19.01 -19.79
CA ALA A 66 7.48 -18.43 -18.78
C ALA A 66 6.06 -18.20 -19.31
N VAL A 67 5.91 -17.64 -20.50
CA VAL A 67 4.59 -17.43 -21.15
C VAL A 67 3.89 -18.75 -21.42
N GLU A 68 4.61 -19.77 -21.93
CA GLU A 68 4.05 -21.10 -22.15
C GLU A 68 3.60 -21.73 -20.82
N PHE A 69 4.42 -21.63 -19.78
CA PHE A 69 4.12 -22.12 -18.44
C PHE A 69 2.93 -21.39 -17.81
N ALA A 70 2.76 -20.08 -18.04
CA ALA A 70 1.61 -19.31 -17.56
C ALA A 70 0.28 -19.97 -17.96
N SER A 71 0.21 -20.51 -19.17
CA SER A 71 -0.98 -21.17 -19.73
C SER A 71 -1.12 -22.64 -19.31
N SER A 72 -0.11 -23.24 -18.68
CA SER A 72 -0.14 -24.64 -18.26
C SER A 72 -1.03 -24.83 -17.03
N PRO A 73 -1.59 -26.01 -16.80
CA PRO A 73 -2.36 -26.28 -15.58
C PRO A 73 -1.50 -26.51 -14.33
N ALA A 74 -0.18 -26.66 -14.49
CA ALA A 74 0.75 -26.94 -13.39
C ALA A 74 1.08 -25.65 -12.59
N ASP A 75 1.17 -25.77 -11.26
CA ASP A 75 1.59 -24.66 -10.39
C ASP A 75 3.12 -24.51 -10.31
N SER A 76 3.84 -25.57 -10.65
CA SER A 76 5.30 -25.58 -10.77
C SER A 76 5.74 -26.56 -11.85
N GLN A 77 6.83 -26.24 -12.52
CA GLN A 77 7.40 -27.08 -13.59
C GLN A 77 8.89 -26.83 -13.77
N GLU A 78 9.64 -27.89 -14.07
CA GLU A 78 11.03 -27.78 -14.55
C GLU A 78 11.05 -27.63 -16.07
N ILE A 79 11.69 -26.58 -16.57
CA ILE A 79 11.81 -26.30 -17.99
C ILE A 79 13.24 -25.82 -18.28
N GLN A 80 13.95 -26.51 -19.17
CA GLN A 80 15.29 -26.13 -19.66
C GLN A 80 16.32 -25.86 -18.55
N GLY A 81 16.26 -26.61 -17.47
CA GLY A 81 17.23 -26.48 -16.38
C GLY A 81 16.90 -25.43 -15.33
N TYR A 82 15.68 -24.90 -15.36
CA TYR A 82 15.15 -23.94 -14.38
C TYR A 82 13.83 -24.47 -13.79
N GLN A 83 13.55 -24.07 -12.54
CA GLN A 83 12.30 -24.35 -11.87
C GLN A 83 11.38 -23.14 -11.98
N TYR A 84 10.16 -23.32 -12.47
CA TYR A 84 9.14 -22.28 -12.63
C TYR A 84 8.04 -22.47 -11.61
N PHE A 85 7.56 -21.37 -11.01
CA PHE A 85 6.49 -21.37 -10.02
C PHE A 85 5.51 -20.26 -10.33
N LYS A 86 4.21 -20.56 -10.23
CA LYS A 86 3.15 -19.56 -10.34
C LYS A 86 2.93 -18.85 -9.02
N ILE A 87 2.75 -17.54 -9.10
CA ILE A 87 2.42 -16.68 -7.96
C ILE A 87 1.09 -16.00 -8.26
N TYR A 88 0.13 -16.25 -7.38
CA TYR A 88 -1.23 -15.77 -7.55
C TYR A 88 -1.54 -14.62 -6.60
N ASP A 89 -2.36 -13.65 -7.08
CA ASP A 89 -3.13 -12.75 -6.25
C ASP A 89 -4.58 -13.28 -6.22
N GLU A 90 -5.00 -13.84 -5.09
CA GLU A 90 -6.26 -14.58 -4.97
C GLU A 90 -6.34 -15.74 -5.99
N GLN A 91 -7.10 -15.54 -7.07
CA GLN A 91 -7.27 -16.53 -8.16
C GLN A 91 -6.64 -16.09 -9.48
N GLN A 92 -6.04 -14.90 -9.53
CA GLN A 92 -5.41 -14.37 -10.73
C GLN A 92 -3.91 -14.62 -10.69
N LEU A 93 -3.36 -15.22 -11.76
CA LEU A 93 -1.91 -15.36 -11.93
C LEU A 93 -1.32 -13.97 -12.13
N GLU A 94 -0.38 -13.59 -11.26
CA GLU A 94 0.22 -12.25 -11.24
C GLU A 94 1.67 -12.29 -11.71
N TYR A 95 2.44 -13.26 -11.18
CA TYR A 95 3.84 -13.42 -11.53
C TYR A 95 4.23 -14.88 -11.73
N ILE A 96 5.36 -15.05 -12.39
CA ILE A 96 6.08 -16.33 -12.53
C ILE A 96 7.45 -16.13 -11.91
N LEU A 97 7.77 -16.94 -10.91
CA LEU A 97 9.12 -17.04 -10.36
C LEU A 97 9.89 -18.10 -11.11
N VAL A 98 11.11 -17.77 -11.51
CA VAL A 98 12.09 -18.69 -12.09
C VAL A 98 13.24 -18.83 -11.13
N ALA A 99 13.60 -20.06 -10.76
CA ALA A 99 14.73 -20.39 -9.90
C ALA A 99 15.78 -21.15 -10.72
N GLY A 100 17.03 -20.70 -10.62
CA GLY A 100 18.15 -21.24 -11.39
C GLY A 100 18.65 -22.59 -10.88
N GLY A 101 18.56 -23.61 -11.68
CA GLY A 101 19.02 -24.96 -11.39
C GLY A 101 17.92 -26.01 -11.37
N THR A 102 18.35 -27.27 -11.30
CA THR A 102 17.50 -28.45 -11.22
C THR A 102 17.87 -29.23 -9.96
N GLY A 103 16.92 -29.73 -9.29
CA GLY A 103 17.13 -30.52 -8.10
C GLY A 103 16.12 -30.17 -7.01
N GLU A 104 16.00 -31.08 -6.04
CA GLU A 104 15.00 -30.97 -4.98
C GLU A 104 15.22 -29.75 -4.10
N ASP A 105 16.49 -29.41 -3.82
CA ASP A 105 16.85 -28.23 -3.03
C ASP A 105 16.39 -26.93 -3.70
N VAL A 106 16.65 -26.80 -5.03
CA VAL A 106 16.22 -25.63 -5.81
C VAL A 106 14.72 -25.55 -5.88
N TYR A 107 14.03 -26.68 -6.04
CA TYR A 107 12.57 -26.76 -6.02
C TYR A 107 12.01 -26.27 -4.69
N MET A 108 12.54 -26.75 -3.57
CA MET A 108 12.09 -26.37 -2.23
C MET A 108 12.33 -24.89 -1.96
N ILE A 109 13.51 -24.37 -2.33
CA ILE A 109 13.84 -22.95 -2.22
C ILE A 109 12.90 -22.11 -3.07
N GLY A 110 12.72 -22.46 -4.35
CA GLY A 110 11.82 -21.74 -5.26
C GLY A 110 10.38 -21.69 -4.74
N LYS A 111 9.90 -22.80 -4.20
CA LYS A 111 8.56 -22.87 -3.58
C LYS A 111 8.44 -21.95 -2.34
N MET A 112 9.46 -21.91 -1.49
CA MET A 112 9.48 -21.00 -0.33
C MET A 112 9.52 -19.53 -0.78
N VAL A 113 10.33 -19.20 -1.79
CA VAL A 113 10.41 -17.84 -2.36
C VAL A 113 9.07 -17.43 -2.99
N ALA A 114 8.44 -18.32 -3.78
CA ALA A 114 7.12 -18.06 -4.35
C ALA A 114 6.07 -17.78 -3.28
N PHE A 115 6.04 -18.58 -2.22
CA PHE A 115 5.16 -18.37 -1.08
C PHE A 115 5.44 -17.04 -0.36
N GLN A 116 6.72 -16.68 -0.19
CA GLN A 116 7.09 -15.39 0.43
C GLN A 116 6.64 -14.20 -0.42
N ILE A 117 6.81 -14.27 -1.75
CA ILE A 117 6.35 -13.20 -2.64
C ILE A 117 4.82 -13.12 -2.62
N GLN A 118 4.12 -14.25 -2.58
CA GLN A 118 2.66 -14.26 -2.46
C GLN A 118 2.17 -13.61 -1.17
N ASN A 119 2.80 -13.89 -0.03
CA ASN A 119 2.49 -13.22 1.23
C ASN A 119 2.77 -11.71 1.17
N LEU A 120 3.81 -11.32 0.46
CA LEU A 120 4.15 -9.92 0.23
C LEU A 120 3.04 -9.22 -0.59
N LEU A 121 2.53 -9.87 -1.66
CA LEU A 121 1.40 -9.37 -2.46
C LEU A 121 0.18 -9.12 -1.59
N VAL A 122 -0.20 -10.11 -0.76
CA VAL A 122 -1.35 -9.99 0.14
C VAL A 122 -1.19 -8.81 1.11
N ALA A 123 0.00 -8.66 1.72
CA ALA A 123 0.27 -7.57 2.66
C ALA A 123 0.21 -6.18 2.00
N TYR A 124 0.72 -6.05 0.78
CA TYR A 124 0.67 -4.80 0.03
C TYR A 124 -0.75 -4.47 -0.42
N LYS A 125 -1.53 -5.46 -0.83
CA LYS A 125 -2.94 -5.29 -1.18
C LYS A 125 -3.76 -4.82 0.01
N GLU A 126 -3.60 -5.46 1.17
CA GLU A 126 -4.29 -5.04 2.39
C GLU A 126 -3.95 -3.60 2.78
N ARG A 127 -2.68 -3.23 2.68
CA ARG A 127 -2.23 -1.87 2.94
C ARG A 127 -2.83 -0.87 1.96
N PHE A 128 -2.86 -1.20 0.67
CA PHE A 128 -3.44 -0.37 -0.37
C PHE A 128 -4.94 -0.19 -0.18
N ASP A 129 -5.66 -1.25 0.15
CA ASP A 129 -7.10 -1.21 0.42
C ASP A 129 -7.43 -0.35 1.65
N LYS A 130 -6.62 -0.45 2.72
CA LYS A 130 -6.75 0.41 3.91
C LYS A 130 -6.48 1.88 3.57
N ASP A 131 -5.42 2.17 2.82
CA ASP A 131 -5.08 3.53 2.41
C ASP A 131 -6.19 4.16 1.56
N ASN A 132 -6.69 3.44 0.57
CA ASN A 132 -7.81 3.88 -0.26
C ASN A 132 -9.11 4.07 0.54
N PHE A 133 -9.40 3.17 1.47
CA PHE A 133 -10.56 3.32 2.34
C PHE A 133 -10.46 4.61 3.16
N ILE A 134 -9.33 4.86 3.82
CA ILE A 134 -9.12 6.06 4.63
C ILE A 134 -9.16 7.33 3.78
N LYS A 135 -8.55 7.35 2.59
CA LYS A 135 -8.63 8.50 1.67
C LYS A 135 -10.08 8.85 1.30
N ASN A 136 -10.86 7.84 0.91
CA ASN A 136 -12.27 8.05 0.56
C ASN A 136 -13.10 8.47 1.77
N LEU A 137 -12.80 7.96 2.96
CA LEU A 137 -13.45 8.34 4.21
C LEU A 137 -13.17 9.83 4.56
N LEU A 138 -11.91 10.27 4.48
CA LEU A 138 -11.50 11.64 4.71
C LEU A 138 -12.21 12.63 3.76
N LEU A 139 -12.33 12.23 2.49
CA LEU A 139 -12.95 13.04 1.44
C LEU A 139 -14.49 12.97 1.43
N ASP A 140 -15.10 12.23 2.34
CA ASP A 140 -16.55 12.06 2.45
C ASP A 140 -17.20 11.40 1.21
N ASN A 141 -16.44 10.50 0.56
CA ASN A 141 -16.82 9.83 -0.69
C ASN A 141 -17.47 8.46 -0.47
N LEU A 142 -17.79 8.10 0.78
CA LEU A 142 -18.34 6.78 1.11
C LEU A 142 -19.75 6.89 1.68
N LEU A 143 -20.62 5.99 1.27
CA LEU A 143 -21.91 5.81 1.92
C LEU A 143 -21.73 5.15 3.29
N LEU A 144 -22.64 5.44 4.22
CA LEU A 144 -22.58 4.91 5.58
C LEU A 144 -22.47 3.38 5.62
N VAL A 145 -23.25 2.69 4.76
CA VAL A 145 -23.22 1.22 4.64
C VAL A 145 -21.84 0.73 4.22
N ASP A 146 -21.18 1.43 3.29
CA ASP A 146 -19.85 1.09 2.79
C ASP A 146 -18.78 1.34 3.87
N ILE A 147 -18.91 2.40 4.67
CA ILE A 147 -18.00 2.68 5.79
C ILE A 147 -17.95 1.48 6.74
N TYR A 148 -19.10 1.01 7.22
CA TYR A 148 -19.13 -0.10 8.18
C TYR A 148 -18.75 -1.45 7.56
N SER A 149 -19.20 -1.74 6.33
CA SER A 149 -18.89 -2.99 5.66
C SER A 149 -17.40 -3.12 5.34
N ARG A 150 -16.77 -2.05 4.84
CA ARG A 150 -15.33 -2.02 4.54
C ARG A 150 -14.50 -2.01 5.81
N SER A 151 -14.89 -1.27 6.86
CA SER A 151 -14.20 -1.30 8.16
C SER A 151 -14.13 -2.72 8.71
N LYS A 152 -15.24 -3.46 8.64
CA LYS A 152 -15.28 -4.87 9.08
C LYS A 152 -14.35 -5.74 8.24
N LYS A 153 -14.37 -5.60 6.90
CA LYS A 153 -13.49 -6.36 6.00
C LYS A 153 -12.01 -6.07 6.24
N LEU A 154 -11.67 -4.82 6.53
CA LEU A 154 -10.29 -4.35 6.74
C LEU A 154 -9.84 -4.45 8.21
N HIS A 155 -10.66 -5.04 9.09
CA HIS A 155 -10.39 -5.17 10.52
C HIS A 155 -10.10 -3.83 11.22
N ILE A 156 -10.82 -2.77 10.81
CA ILE A 156 -10.71 -1.43 11.40
C ILE A 156 -11.80 -1.28 12.45
N GLN A 157 -11.43 -0.90 13.67
CA GLN A 157 -12.38 -0.62 14.74
C GLN A 157 -13.19 0.63 14.41
N THR A 158 -14.51 0.60 14.65
CA THR A 158 -15.43 1.67 14.27
C THR A 158 -15.69 2.67 15.39
N ASP A 159 -15.62 2.21 16.66
CA ASP A 159 -16.04 2.95 17.84
C ASP A 159 -14.84 3.17 18.76
N VAL A 160 -13.87 3.97 18.32
CA VAL A 160 -12.69 4.35 19.08
C VAL A 160 -12.34 5.81 18.82
N PRO A 161 -11.82 6.54 19.84
CA PRO A 161 -11.46 7.94 19.70
C PRO A 161 -10.37 8.13 18.66
N ARG A 162 -10.60 9.03 17.72
CA ARG A 162 -9.62 9.40 16.69
C ARG A 162 -9.56 10.91 16.48
N VAL A 163 -8.39 11.35 16.07
CA VAL A 163 -8.16 12.74 15.63
C VAL A 163 -7.45 12.70 14.29
N VAL A 164 -7.85 13.59 13.40
CA VAL A 164 -7.13 13.82 12.15
C VAL A 164 -6.15 14.98 12.34
N MET A 165 -4.89 14.73 11.99
CA MET A 165 -3.85 15.75 11.92
C MET A 165 -3.44 15.92 10.45
N ILE A 166 -3.22 17.17 10.03
CA ILE A 166 -2.68 17.50 8.71
C ILE A 166 -1.29 18.08 8.92
N VAL A 167 -0.32 17.50 8.26
CA VAL A 167 1.08 17.95 8.24
C VAL A 167 1.35 18.57 6.89
N GLU A 168 1.56 19.85 6.84
CA GLU A 168 1.94 20.61 5.63
C GLU A 168 3.42 20.99 5.73
N SER A 169 4.18 20.75 4.65
CA SER A 169 5.56 21.19 4.54
C SER A 169 5.76 22.03 3.29
N ALA A 170 6.53 23.11 3.39
CA ALA A 170 6.77 24.05 2.28
C ALA A 170 7.63 23.46 1.14
N GLY A 171 8.23 22.32 1.33
CA GLY A 171 9.16 21.66 0.40
C GLY A 171 8.54 20.71 -0.62
N GLY A 172 7.27 20.76 -0.91
CA GLY A 172 6.38 20.11 -1.92
C GLY A 172 6.82 18.92 -2.77
N LYS A 173 8.04 18.43 -2.69
CA LYS A 173 8.56 17.30 -3.47
C LYS A 173 9.29 16.23 -2.65
N ASP A 174 9.45 16.44 -1.36
CA ASP A 174 10.12 15.46 -0.52
C ASP A 174 9.13 14.40 -0.03
N ASN A 175 9.07 13.28 -0.73
CA ASN A 175 8.42 12.04 -0.29
C ASN A 175 8.83 11.58 1.12
N ASN A 176 9.77 12.29 1.73
CA ASN A 176 10.36 11.99 3.02
C ASN A 176 9.39 12.27 4.20
N VAL A 177 8.51 13.29 4.10
CA VAL A 177 7.56 13.62 5.20
C VAL A 177 6.59 12.47 5.46
N LEU A 178 6.06 11.85 4.39
CA LEU A 178 5.16 10.70 4.52
C LEU A 178 5.86 9.50 5.14
N GLU A 179 7.10 9.21 4.72
CA GLU A 179 7.89 8.11 5.30
C GLU A 179 8.28 8.38 6.74
N LEU A 180 8.69 9.61 7.06
CA LEU A 180 9.03 10.00 8.42
C LEU A 180 7.81 9.94 9.36
N ALA A 181 6.65 10.41 8.90
CA ALA A 181 5.41 10.29 9.65
C ALA A 181 5.03 8.81 9.87
N ARG A 182 5.21 7.97 8.85
CA ARG A 182 5.00 6.52 8.96
C ARG A 182 5.98 5.87 9.94
N ASN A 183 7.23 6.24 9.93
CA ASN A 183 8.23 5.73 10.88
C ASN A 183 7.95 6.17 12.30
N HIS A 184 7.43 7.39 12.48
CA HIS A 184 7.12 7.94 13.80
C HIS A 184 5.88 7.29 14.43
N PHE A 185 4.79 7.12 13.66
CA PHE A 185 3.53 6.57 14.13
C PHE A 185 3.28 5.12 13.67
N GLY A 186 3.95 4.67 12.63
CA GLY A 186 3.67 3.39 11.96
C GLY A 186 4.02 2.14 12.75
N THR A 187 4.68 2.26 13.89
CA THR A 187 4.87 1.16 14.86
C THR A 187 3.55 0.78 15.54
N ASN A 188 2.56 1.67 15.51
CA ASN A 188 1.22 1.42 16.01
C ASN A 188 0.31 1.08 14.83
N SER A 189 -0.07 -0.19 14.67
CA SER A 189 -0.91 -0.66 13.57
C SER A 189 -2.33 -0.06 13.51
N LYS A 190 -2.67 0.78 14.47
CA LYS A 190 -3.98 1.42 14.64
C LYS A 190 -4.06 2.82 14.03
N ASP A 191 -2.91 3.46 13.79
CA ASP A 191 -2.84 4.78 13.17
C ASP A 191 -2.78 4.66 11.65
N PHE A 192 -3.45 5.57 10.92
CA PHE A 192 -3.40 5.59 9.45
C PHE A 192 -2.66 6.84 9.00
N ILE A 193 -1.71 6.66 8.10
CA ILE A 193 -0.89 7.74 7.56
C ILE A 193 -0.96 7.67 6.04
N THR A 194 -1.53 8.71 5.45
CA THR A 194 -1.77 8.81 4.01
C THR A 194 -1.45 10.20 3.50
N ALA A 195 -1.41 10.39 2.18
CA ALA A 195 -1.36 11.68 1.53
C ALA A 195 -2.59 11.83 0.63
N VAL A 196 -3.26 12.97 0.74
CA VAL A 196 -4.43 13.29 -0.10
C VAL A 196 -3.99 14.14 -1.30
N ASP A 197 -2.94 14.91 -1.14
CA ASP A 197 -2.30 15.71 -2.17
C ASP A 197 -0.76 15.71 -2.02
N GLU A 198 -0.05 16.43 -2.88
CA GLU A 198 1.42 16.45 -2.90
C GLU A 198 2.04 17.19 -1.71
N SER A 199 1.27 18.03 -1.01
CA SER A 199 1.76 18.94 0.02
C SER A 199 1.37 18.51 1.44
N ASN A 200 0.34 17.66 1.58
CA ASN A 200 -0.27 17.37 2.85
C ASN A 200 -0.20 15.87 3.19
N VAL A 201 0.46 15.57 4.28
CA VAL A 201 0.42 14.25 4.91
C VAL A 201 -0.67 14.26 5.98
N ILE A 202 -1.54 13.27 5.93
CA ILE A 202 -2.66 13.12 6.86
C ILE A 202 -2.36 11.97 7.81
N VAL A 203 -2.51 12.23 9.10
CA VAL A 203 -2.40 11.23 10.18
C VAL A 203 -3.77 11.11 10.84
N VAL A 204 -4.38 9.93 10.75
CA VAL A 204 -5.58 9.59 11.53
C VAL A 204 -5.09 8.78 12.73
N LYS A 205 -5.01 9.44 13.88
CA LYS A 205 -4.43 8.86 15.08
C LYS A 205 -5.50 8.38 16.04
N GLU A 206 -5.35 7.15 16.54
CA GLU A 206 -6.18 6.60 17.61
C GLU A 206 -5.67 7.09 18.97
N PHE A 207 -6.60 7.46 19.85
CA PHE A 207 -6.35 7.87 21.22
C PHE A 207 -7.12 6.99 22.20
N ALA A 208 -6.74 7.02 23.48
CA ALA A 208 -7.51 6.37 24.53
C ALA A 208 -8.74 7.24 24.90
N GLU A 209 -9.78 6.62 25.45
CA GLU A 209 -10.98 7.33 25.92
C GLU A 209 -10.67 8.40 26.99
N THR A 210 -9.56 8.25 27.70
CA THR A 210 -9.09 9.18 28.74
C THR A 210 -8.24 10.31 28.21
N ASP A 211 -7.85 10.24 26.92
CA ASP A 211 -6.96 11.23 26.33
C ASP A 211 -7.69 12.55 26.11
N THR A 212 -6.98 13.63 26.29
CA THR A 212 -7.49 14.99 26.22
C THR A 212 -6.77 15.78 25.12
N GLY A 213 -7.15 17.04 24.94
CA GLY A 213 -6.47 17.95 24.01
C GLY A 213 -4.96 18.09 24.25
N LYS A 214 -4.50 17.83 25.48
CA LYS A 214 -3.04 17.90 25.79
C LYS A 214 -2.27 16.75 25.15
N GLU A 215 -2.83 15.56 25.13
CA GLU A 215 -2.22 14.40 24.48
C GLU A 215 -2.16 14.58 22.96
N ILE A 216 -3.19 15.21 22.38
CA ILE A 216 -3.19 15.56 20.95
C ILE A 216 -2.09 16.57 20.64
N GLU A 217 -2.02 17.66 21.41
CA GLU A 217 -0.98 18.67 21.26
C GLU A 217 0.43 18.07 21.45
N LYS A 218 0.61 17.20 22.43
CA LYS A 218 1.86 16.47 22.66
C LYS A 218 2.24 15.61 21.45
N ALA A 219 1.29 14.88 20.88
CA ALA A 219 1.53 14.05 19.69
C ALA A 219 1.95 14.92 18.49
N ALA A 220 1.25 16.05 18.26
CA ALA A 220 1.59 16.99 17.20
C ALA A 220 3.00 17.59 17.37
N ARG A 221 3.35 18.07 18.57
CA ARG A 221 4.68 18.62 18.89
C ARG A 221 5.80 17.58 18.76
N THR A 222 5.52 16.33 19.14
CA THR A 222 6.51 15.25 19.01
C THR A 222 6.79 14.93 17.54
N LEU A 223 5.76 14.93 16.71
CA LEU A 223 5.91 14.76 15.26
C LEU A 223 6.67 15.94 14.63
N GLU A 224 6.31 17.17 14.98
CA GLU A 224 7.00 18.37 14.51
C GLU A 224 8.50 18.31 14.86
N ALA A 225 8.84 18.00 16.10
CA ALA A 225 10.21 17.87 16.54
C ALA A 225 10.98 16.76 15.79
N ALA A 226 10.32 15.63 15.49
CA ALA A 226 10.91 14.56 14.69
C ALA A 226 11.21 15.01 13.25
N LEU A 227 10.28 15.71 12.61
CA LEU A 227 10.45 16.24 11.25
C LEU A 227 11.56 17.30 11.19
N LEU A 228 11.60 18.22 12.16
CA LEU A 228 12.64 19.24 12.26
C LEU A 228 14.03 18.63 12.43
N LYS A 229 14.16 17.53 13.22
CA LYS A 229 15.42 16.81 13.42
C LYS A 229 15.96 16.20 12.13
N GLU A 230 15.09 15.75 11.25
CA GLU A 230 15.44 15.22 9.94
C GLU A 230 15.66 16.32 8.87
N GLY A 231 15.68 17.60 9.31
CA GLY A 231 15.98 18.74 8.44
C GLY A 231 14.81 19.29 7.64
N ILE A 232 13.61 18.79 7.87
CA ILE A 232 12.40 19.35 7.24
C ILE A 232 12.05 20.65 7.96
N ARG A 233 12.13 21.73 7.24
CA ARG A 233 11.83 23.08 7.74
C ARG A 233 10.43 23.50 7.30
N GLU A 234 9.88 24.52 8.01
CA GLU A 234 8.56 25.10 7.69
C GLU A 234 7.43 24.06 7.70
N VAL A 235 7.43 23.23 8.76
CA VAL A 235 6.34 22.28 9.02
C VAL A 235 5.22 23.01 9.76
N ARG A 236 3.99 22.82 9.28
CA ARG A 236 2.78 23.23 9.99
C ARG A 236 1.93 21.99 10.27
N ILE A 237 1.44 21.88 11.50
CA ILE A 237 0.57 20.78 11.90
C ILE A 237 -0.73 21.40 12.44
N ALA A 238 -1.83 21.04 11.81
CA ALA A 238 -3.16 21.36 12.29
C ALA A 238 -3.91 20.07 12.61
N TYR A 239 -4.82 20.11 13.57
CA TYR A 239 -5.63 18.96 13.94
C TYR A 239 -7.09 19.35 14.23
N GLY A 240 -8.00 18.41 14.01
CA GLY A 240 -9.41 18.55 14.29
C GLY A 240 -9.75 18.15 15.72
N THR A 241 -11.04 18.06 16.02
CA THR A 241 -11.55 17.55 17.29
C THR A 241 -11.54 16.02 17.34
N ILE A 242 -11.55 15.47 18.57
CA ILE A 242 -11.73 14.03 18.80
C ILE A 242 -13.11 13.62 18.27
N VAL A 243 -13.12 12.53 17.51
CA VAL A 243 -14.33 11.85 17.05
C VAL A 243 -14.32 10.42 17.57
N HIS A 244 -15.48 9.88 17.94
CA HIS A 244 -15.61 8.57 18.56
C HIS A 244 -16.10 7.48 17.60
N GLU A 245 -16.65 7.87 16.46
CA GLU A 245 -17.09 6.95 15.42
C GLU A 245 -16.32 7.17 14.13
N ILE A 246 -15.99 6.08 13.43
CA ILE A 246 -15.23 6.14 12.19
C ILE A 246 -15.89 7.01 11.11
N LYS A 247 -17.22 7.03 11.05
CA LYS A 247 -17.96 7.86 10.09
C LYS A 247 -17.74 9.37 10.27
N GLU A 248 -17.29 9.79 11.45
CA GLU A 248 -17.04 11.20 11.77
C GLU A 248 -15.60 11.66 11.47
N VAL A 249 -14.73 10.77 11.00
CA VAL A 249 -13.33 11.09 10.68
C VAL A 249 -13.24 12.20 9.62
N SER A 250 -14.16 12.23 8.64
CA SER A 250 -14.25 13.32 7.66
C SER A 250 -14.51 14.69 8.29
N ARG A 251 -15.27 14.74 9.40
CA ARG A 251 -15.51 15.98 10.17
C ARG A 251 -14.19 16.47 10.79
N SER A 252 -13.48 15.61 11.52
CA SER A 252 -12.18 15.95 12.11
C SER A 252 -11.17 16.42 11.06
N TYR A 253 -11.19 15.83 9.86
CA TYR A 253 -10.37 16.26 8.75
C TYR A 253 -10.74 17.66 8.24
N LYS A 254 -12.03 17.95 8.05
CA LYS A 254 -12.51 19.27 7.63
C LYS A 254 -12.14 20.37 8.63
N GLU A 255 -12.25 20.06 9.93
CA GLU A 255 -11.84 20.96 11.02
C GLU A 255 -10.32 21.21 11.00
N ALA A 256 -9.51 20.16 10.87
CA ALA A 256 -8.05 20.28 10.75
C ALA A 256 -7.66 21.14 9.53
N LYS A 257 -8.33 20.96 8.39
CA LYS A 257 -8.10 21.74 7.18
C LYS A 257 -8.43 23.22 7.37
N MET A 258 -9.58 23.52 8.00
CA MET A 258 -9.95 24.90 8.33
C MET A 258 -8.93 25.53 9.28
N ALA A 259 -8.47 24.82 10.30
CA ALA A 259 -7.45 25.30 11.23
C ALA A 259 -6.13 25.60 10.51
N LEU A 260 -5.72 24.75 9.57
CA LEU A 260 -4.52 24.97 8.75
C LEU A 260 -4.65 26.22 7.86
N ASP A 261 -5.82 26.41 7.24
CA ASP A 261 -6.06 27.55 6.35
C ASP A 261 -6.13 28.87 7.13
N VAL A 262 -6.74 28.90 8.31
CA VAL A 262 -6.74 30.07 9.20
C VAL A 262 -5.34 30.42 9.68
N GLY A 263 -4.52 29.44 9.98
CA GLY A 263 -3.13 29.65 10.40
C GLY A 263 -2.18 30.19 9.32
N LYS A 264 -2.68 30.36 8.08
CA LYS A 264 -1.94 30.98 6.96
C LYS A 264 -2.08 32.50 6.89
N ILE A 265 -3.04 33.08 7.63
CA ILE A 265 -3.28 34.51 7.72
C ILE A 265 -2.47 35.09 8.87
#